data_bce35588fccefa9a4697c1de0893f2c3
#
_entry.id   bce35588fccefa9a4697c1de0893f2c3
#
_cell.length_a   1.000
_cell.length_b   1.000
_cell.length_c   1.000
_cell.angle_alpha   90.00
_cell.angle_beta   90.00
_cell.angle_gamma   90.00
#
_symmetry.space_group_name_H-M   'P 1'
#
loop_
_entity.id
_entity.type
_entity.pdbx_description
1 polymer ?
#
loop_
_entity_poly.entity_id
_entity_poly.type
_entity_poly.pdbx_seq_one_letter_code
_entity_poly.pdbx_strand_id
1 'polypeptide(L)'
;MQKTIKIYGKEHKTKEGKSFTTYSYTKDGEKFYQIKFTKDSHFTATQKGYCLLTIDDDNVSIQKGPTKNGYKQNDIIWVKQVIKFEVDKNATEEYNQNKQQLIKDLL
;
A
#
# COMPACT_ATOMS: atom_id res chain seq x y z
N MET A 1 16.07 8.93 10.32
CA MET A 1 16.07 9.67 9.04
C MET A 1 14.72 9.50 8.36
N GLN A 2 14.10 10.60 7.94
CA GLN A 2 12.82 10.55 7.27
C GLN A 2 12.96 10.06 5.84
N LYS A 3 11.98 9.25 5.40
CA LYS A 3 11.89 8.76 4.03
C LYS A 3 10.46 8.90 3.55
N THR A 4 10.31 9.24 2.28
CA THR A 4 9.01 9.21 1.60
C THR A 4 9.00 8.05 0.63
N ILE A 5 8.04 7.16 0.79
CA ILE A 5 7.87 6.00 -0.09
C ILE A 5 6.52 6.08 -0.81
N LYS A 6 6.47 5.53 -2.01
CA LYS A 6 5.25 5.42 -2.79
C LYS A 6 4.62 4.06 -2.51
N ILE A 7 3.39 4.07 -2.03
CA ILE A 7 2.63 2.86 -1.74
C ILE A 7 1.37 2.82 -2.58
N TYR A 8 0.82 1.63 -2.78
CA TYR A 8 -0.41 1.45 -3.55
C TYR A 8 -1.51 0.90 -2.66
N GLY A 9 -2.65 1.60 -2.62
CA GLY A 9 -3.82 1.20 -1.85
C GLY A 9 -4.85 0.50 -2.72
N LYS A 10 -5.25 -0.69 -2.30
CA LYS A 10 -6.28 -1.48 -2.97
C LYS A 10 -7.45 -1.71 -2.02
N GLU A 11 -8.65 -1.42 -2.49
CA GLU A 11 -9.88 -1.66 -1.74
C GLU A 11 -10.30 -3.11 -1.84
N HIS A 12 -10.71 -3.68 -0.72
CA HIS A 12 -11.30 -5.00 -0.63
C HIS A 12 -12.67 -4.89 0.02
N LYS A 13 -13.57 -5.78 -0.35
CA LYS A 13 -14.89 -5.89 0.28
C LYS A 13 -15.02 -7.24 0.96
N THR A 14 -15.54 -7.24 2.19
CA THR A 14 -15.86 -8.46 2.90
C THR A 14 -17.20 -9.02 2.42
N LYS A 15 -17.50 -10.27 2.80
CA LYS A 15 -18.80 -10.90 2.49
C LYS A 15 -19.97 -10.13 3.09
N GLU A 16 -19.72 -9.37 4.16
CA GLU A 16 -20.72 -8.56 4.85
C GLU A 16 -20.91 -7.18 4.22
N GLY A 17 -20.19 -6.86 3.15
CA GLY A 17 -20.28 -5.58 2.46
C GLY A 17 -19.43 -4.47 3.05
N LYS A 18 -18.60 -4.76 4.06
CA LYS A 18 -17.67 -3.79 4.63
C LYS A 18 -16.46 -3.64 3.73
N SER A 19 -15.97 -2.41 3.60
CA SER A 19 -14.78 -2.10 2.80
C SER A 19 -13.57 -1.91 3.70
N PHE A 20 -12.40 -2.39 3.23
CA PHE A 20 -11.12 -2.09 3.86
C PHE A 20 -10.07 -1.92 2.78
N THR A 21 -9.00 -1.16 3.10
CA THR A 21 -7.92 -0.87 2.15
C THR A 21 -6.62 -1.50 2.65
N THR A 22 -5.93 -2.20 1.76
CA THR A 22 -4.59 -2.71 2.03
C THR A 22 -3.57 -1.95 1.21
N TYR A 23 -2.37 -1.77 1.76
CA TYR A 23 -1.29 -1.04 1.10
C TYR A 23 -0.13 -1.97 0.81
N SER A 24 0.48 -1.79 -0.35
CA SER A 24 1.66 -2.52 -0.78
C SER A 24 2.76 -1.56 -1.19
N TYR A 25 4.00 -2.03 -1.07
CA TYR A 25 5.19 -1.27 -1.42
C TYR A 25 6.17 -2.17 -2.17
N THR A 26 6.80 -1.63 -3.19
CA THR A 26 7.91 -2.28 -3.87
C THR A 26 8.96 -1.24 -4.22
N LYS A 27 10.23 -1.58 -4.00
CA LYS A 27 11.35 -0.71 -4.35
C LYS A 27 11.81 -0.93 -5.78
N ASP A 28 11.77 -2.19 -6.23
CA ASP A 28 12.37 -2.62 -7.50
C ASP A 28 11.35 -3.20 -8.50
N GLY A 29 10.09 -3.31 -8.12
CA GLY A 29 9.05 -3.94 -8.93
C GLY A 29 9.04 -5.46 -8.86
N GLU A 30 9.98 -6.07 -8.15
CA GLU A 30 10.09 -7.54 -8.04
C GLU A 30 9.63 -8.05 -6.68
N LYS A 31 10.14 -7.44 -5.59
CA LYS A 31 9.77 -7.81 -4.25
C LYS A 31 8.74 -6.85 -3.69
N PHE A 32 7.60 -7.38 -3.25
CA PHE A 32 6.50 -6.61 -2.69
C PHE A 32 6.41 -6.80 -1.19
N TYR A 33 6.09 -5.72 -0.49
CA TYR A 33 5.85 -5.71 0.95
C TYR A 33 4.41 -5.27 1.20
N GLN A 34 3.81 -5.82 2.24
CA GLN A 34 2.55 -5.33 2.75
C GLN A 34 2.84 -4.24 3.79
N ILE A 35 2.11 -3.12 3.72
CA ILE A 35 2.24 -2.04 4.70
C ILE A 35 1.11 -2.15 5.71
N LYS A 36 1.45 -2.18 6.99
CA LYS A 36 0.47 -2.15 8.09
C LYS A 36 0.84 -1.07 9.08
N PHE A 37 -0.18 -0.46 9.66
CA PHE A 37 -0.02 0.60 10.67
C PHE A 37 -0.35 0.03 12.04
N THR A 38 0.51 0.28 13.04
CA THR A 38 0.27 -0.17 14.41
C THR A 38 -0.82 0.68 15.06
N LYS A 39 -1.42 0.17 16.13
CA LYS A 39 -2.42 0.94 16.90
C LYS A 39 -1.82 2.21 17.47
N ASP A 40 -0.54 2.15 17.87
CA ASP A 40 0.16 3.30 18.44
C ASP A 40 0.36 4.44 17.44
N SER A 41 0.29 4.15 16.14
CA SER A 41 0.40 5.19 15.11
C SER A 41 -0.81 6.12 15.10
N HIS A 42 -1.96 5.68 15.64
CA HIS A 42 -3.24 6.40 15.58
C HIS A 42 -3.63 6.81 14.16
N PHE A 43 -3.17 6.06 13.18
CA PHE A 43 -3.35 6.37 11.77
C PHE A 43 -4.27 5.34 11.12
N THR A 44 -5.29 5.83 10.43
CA THR A 44 -6.18 5.02 9.61
C THR A 44 -6.27 5.63 8.23
N ALA A 45 -5.81 4.89 7.23
CA ALA A 45 -5.88 5.34 5.85
C ALA A 45 -6.94 4.55 5.10
N THR A 46 -7.74 5.27 4.29
CA THR A 46 -8.79 4.68 3.46
C THR A 46 -8.63 5.04 1.99
N GLN A 47 -7.55 5.74 1.64
CA GLN A 47 -7.32 6.22 0.29
C GLN A 47 -6.86 5.10 -0.64
N LYS A 48 -7.48 5.01 -1.82
CA LYS A 48 -7.12 4.07 -2.87
C LYS A 48 -6.09 4.68 -3.81
N GLY A 49 -5.38 3.82 -4.55
CA GLY A 49 -4.42 4.25 -5.56
C GLY A 49 -3.06 4.53 -4.97
N TYR A 50 -2.26 5.28 -5.71
CA TYR A 50 -0.91 5.60 -5.27
C TYR A 50 -0.93 6.69 -4.22
N CYS A 51 -0.17 6.46 -3.15
CA CYS A 51 -0.04 7.41 -2.04
C CYS A 51 1.44 7.57 -1.70
N LEU A 52 1.77 8.76 -1.18
CA LEU A 52 3.10 9.07 -0.67
C LEU A 52 3.05 9.02 0.85
N LEU A 53 3.84 8.13 1.43
CA LEU A 53 3.93 7.93 2.87
C LEU A 53 5.30 8.38 3.36
N THR A 54 5.34 9.37 4.26
CA THR A 54 6.56 9.81 4.91
C THR A 54 6.65 9.20 6.29
N ILE A 55 7.73 8.50 6.54
CA ILE A 55 8.01 7.77 7.78
C ILE A 55 9.44 8.05 8.23
N ASP A 56 9.73 7.71 9.49
CA ASP A 56 11.09 7.69 10.00
C ASP A 56 11.55 6.22 10.07
N ASP A 57 12.80 5.97 9.63
CA ASP A 57 13.37 4.62 9.63
C ASP A 57 13.36 3.98 11.02
N ASP A 58 13.46 4.78 12.08
CA ASP A 58 13.47 4.30 13.47
C ASP A 58 12.09 3.85 13.94
N ASN A 59 11.03 4.23 13.21
CA ASN A 59 9.65 3.92 13.57
C ASN A 59 9.01 2.88 12.64
N VAL A 60 9.83 2.05 12.01
CA VAL A 60 9.34 0.94 11.18
C VAL A 60 10.04 -0.35 11.58
N SER A 61 9.36 -1.46 11.40
CA SER A 61 9.93 -2.78 11.57
C SER A 61 9.43 -3.70 10.47
N ILE A 62 10.23 -4.70 10.12
CA ILE A 62 9.90 -5.66 9.08
C ILE A 62 9.65 -7.02 9.71
N GLN A 63 8.49 -7.59 9.43
CA GLN A 63 8.11 -8.92 9.85
C GLN A 63 8.10 -9.83 8.61
N LYS A 64 8.73 -11.00 8.71
CA LYS A 64 8.67 -11.97 7.62
C LYS A 64 7.26 -12.49 7.45
N GLY A 65 6.84 -12.60 6.20
CA GLY A 65 5.51 -13.11 5.88
C GLY A 65 5.34 -14.55 6.31
N PRO A 66 4.15 -14.90 6.84
CA PRO A 66 3.86 -16.28 7.22
C PRO A 66 3.71 -17.16 5.98
N THR A 67 3.85 -18.46 6.18
CA THR A 67 3.55 -19.45 5.14
C THR A 67 2.14 -19.99 5.38
N LYS A 68 1.28 -19.87 4.36
CA LYS A 68 -0.09 -20.40 4.38
C LYS A 68 -0.29 -21.34 3.22
N ASN A 69 -0.78 -22.53 3.48
CA ASN A 69 -1.10 -23.55 2.45
C ASN A 69 0.09 -23.81 1.51
N GLY A 70 1.32 -23.81 2.06
CA GLY A 70 2.53 -24.02 1.27
C GLY A 70 3.05 -22.80 0.54
N TYR A 71 2.37 -21.66 0.61
CA TYR A 71 2.77 -20.43 -0.06
C TYR A 71 3.26 -19.40 0.95
N LYS A 72 4.43 -18.82 0.67
CA LYS A 72 4.98 -17.75 1.48
C LYS A 72 4.27 -16.44 1.15
N GLN A 73 3.74 -15.79 2.18
CA GLN A 73 3.13 -14.46 2.05
C GLN A 73 4.21 -13.38 1.98
N ASN A 74 3.86 -12.20 1.48
CA ASN A 74 4.77 -11.06 1.44
C ASN A 74 5.17 -10.63 2.84
N ASP A 75 6.41 -10.16 2.99
CA ASP A 75 6.87 -9.57 4.24
C ASP A 75 6.05 -8.33 4.56
N ILE A 76 5.93 -8.01 5.85
CA ILE A 76 5.11 -6.92 6.34
C ILE A 76 6.02 -5.82 6.88
N ILE A 77 5.81 -4.60 6.42
CA ILE A 77 6.42 -3.41 7.01
C ILE A 77 5.41 -2.81 7.99
N TRP A 78 5.76 -2.84 9.27
CA TRP A 78 4.94 -2.26 10.33
C TRP A 78 5.37 -0.81 10.56
N VAL A 79 4.44 0.12 10.39
CA VAL A 79 4.68 1.55 10.57
C VAL A 79 4.13 1.96 11.94
N LYS A 80 5.02 2.40 12.82
CA LYS A 80 4.68 2.80 14.20
C LYS A 80 4.28 4.26 14.31
N GLN A 81 4.72 5.09 13.34
CA GLN A 81 4.37 6.51 13.31
C GLN A 81 4.34 6.99 11.86
N VAL A 82 3.31 7.74 11.52
CA VAL A 82 3.16 8.39 10.20
C VAL A 82 3.48 9.87 10.37
N ILE A 83 4.46 10.36 9.59
CA ILE A 83 4.82 11.78 9.60
C ILE A 83 3.93 12.54 8.62
N LYS A 84 3.74 12.00 7.41
CA LYS A 84 2.92 12.61 6.38
C LYS A 84 2.32 11.53 5.48
N PHE A 85 1.10 11.76 5.04
CA PHE A 85 0.42 10.87 4.10
C PHE A 85 -0.33 11.72 3.08
N GLU A 86 -0.04 11.48 1.80
CA GLU A 86 -0.69 12.21 0.71
C GLU A 86 -1.10 11.25 -0.40
N VAL A 87 -2.20 11.56 -1.07
CA VAL A 87 -2.59 10.84 -2.30
C VAL A 87 -1.75 11.39 -3.45
N ASP A 88 -1.10 10.50 -4.20
CA ASP A 88 -0.38 10.86 -5.42
C ASP A 88 -1.40 10.89 -6.57
N LYS A 89 -2.03 12.03 -6.74
CA LYS A 89 -3.09 12.20 -7.75
C LYS A 89 -2.58 11.97 -9.16
N ASN A 90 -1.37 12.43 -9.46
CA ASN A 90 -0.79 12.32 -10.80
C ASN A 90 -0.57 10.86 -11.19
N ALA A 91 0.04 10.07 -10.32
CA ALA A 91 0.28 8.66 -10.59
C ALA A 91 -1.03 7.86 -10.70
N THR A 92 -2.01 8.17 -9.85
CA THR A 92 -3.32 7.51 -9.88
C THR A 92 -4.08 7.84 -11.17
N GLU A 93 -4.09 9.10 -11.59
CA GLU A 93 -4.73 9.53 -12.84
C GLU A 93 -4.06 8.86 -14.05
N GLU A 94 -2.75 8.85 -14.09
CA GLU A 94 -2.00 8.20 -15.16
C GLU A 94 -2.33 6.71 -15.27
N TYR A 95 -2.39 6.01 -14.15
CA TYR A 95 -2.78 4.61 -14.11
C TYR A 95 -4.21 4.40 -14.66
N ASN A 96 -5.15 5.24 -14.25
CA ASN A 96 -6.54 5.14 -14.69
C ASN A 96 -6.66 5.43 -16.19
N GLN A 97 -5.94 6.42 -16.71
CA GLN A 97 -5.91 6.72 -18.13
C GLN A 97 -5.36 5.56 -18.96
N ASN A 98 -4.27 4.96 -18.52
CA ASN A 98 -3.67 3.80 -19.20
C ASN A 98 -4.64 2.62 -19.22
N LYS A 99 -5.36 2.39 -18.13
CA LYS A 99 -6.35 1.32 -18.04
C LYS A 99 -7.52 1.56 -19.01
N GLN A 100 -8.00 2.80 -19.10
CA GLN A 100 -9.08 3.16 -20.02
C GLN A 100 -8.63 3.01 -21.48
N GLN A 101 -7.40 3.42 -21.81
CA GLN A 101 -6.85 3.28 -23.15
C GLN A 101 -6.75 1.80 -23.55
N LEU A 102 -6.30 0.93 -22.64
CA LEU A 102 -6.23 -0.49 -22.90
C LEU A 102 -7.60 -1.10 -23.21
N ILE A 103 -8.64 -0.69 -22.49
CA ILE A 103 -10.00 -1.15 -22.73
C ILE A 103 -10.49 -0.70 -24.10
N LYS A 104 -10.22 0.55 -24.50
CA LYS A 104 -10.56 1.07 -25.82
C LYS A 104 -9.87 0.27 -26.93
N ASP A 105 -8.59 -0.07 -26.74
CA ASP A 105 -7.82 -0.80 -27.74
C ASP A 105 -8.33 -2.25 -27.89
N LEU A 106 -8.93 -2.81 -26.86
CA LEU A 106 -9.49 -4.17 -26.88
C LEU A 106 -10.90 -4.25 -27.48
N LEU A 107 -11.60 -3.14 -27.55
CA LEU A 107 -12.95 -3.05 -28.09
C LEU A 107 -12.93 -2.58 -29.53
#